data_49c696352b138d27250820e334bd5d2a
#
_entry.id   49c696352b138d27250820e334bd5d2a
#
_cell.length_a   1.000
_cell.length_b   1.000
_cell.length_c   1.000
_cell.angle_alpha   90.00
_cell.angle_beta   90.00
_cell.angle_gamma   90.00
#
_symmetry.space_group_name_H-M   'P 1'
#
loop_
_entity.id
_entity.type
_entity.pdbx_description
1 polymer ?
#
loop_
_entity_poly.entity_id
_entity_poly.type
_entity_poly.pdbx_seq_one_letter_code
_entity_poly.pdbx_strand_id
1 'polypeptide(L)'
;MNATAPTPGQQLIRMDTINKVFYTDEVETHALSGIQLEVRKGEYVAIAGPSGSGKSTLLSIIGLLDSPSEGEYWLNGTQVANLNINERSRIRNREIGFIFQNFNLIGDLTVYENVELPLTYRGMSGAERKKRVLDALERVGMSHRLKHYPSQLSGGQQQRVAVARALGGSPSIMLADEPTGNLDSRNAENIMELLRELHREGSTICMVTHDPRFARHAERTIHLFDGRVVEETVEVN
;
A
#
# COMPACT_ATOMS: atom_id res chain seq x y z
N MET A 1 9.98 23.11 7.14
CA MET A 1 9.45 22.42 8.33
C MET A 1 10.06 21.04 8.31
N ASN A 2 10.91 20.72 9.29
CA ASN A 2 11.56 19.43 9.38
C ASN A 2 10.47 18.37 9.63
N ALA A 3 10.29 17.45 8.68
CA ALA A 3 9.54 16.25 8.94
C ALA A 3 10.30 15.45 10.01
N THR A 4 9.81 15.45 11.23
CA THR A 4 10.27 14.57 12.30
C THR A 4 10.10 13.12 11.80
N ALA A 5 11.18 12.33 11.87
CA ALA A 5 11.09 10.91 11.62
C ALA A 5 9.98 10.30 12.50
N PRO A 6 9.15 9.37 11.99
CA PRO A 6 8.08 8.77 12.76
C PRO A 6 8.64 8.10 14.03
N THR A 7 8.02 8.36 15.17
CA THR A 7 8.38 7.71 16.43
C THR A 7 7.98 6.23 16.33
N PRO A 8 8.92 5.27 16.36
CA PRO A 8 8.59 3.85 16.30
C PRO A 8 7.61 3.47 17.41
N GLY A 9 6.60 2.67 17.09
CA GLY A 9 5.59 2.20 18.06
C GLY A 9 4.33 3.03 18.18
N GLN A 10 4.22 4.20 17.51
CA GLN A 10 2.97 4.95 17.49
C GLN A 10 1.93 4.23 16.60
N GLN A 11 0.70 4.07 17.10
CA GLN A 11 -0.41 3.49 16.34
C GLN A 11 -0.69 4.33 15.08
N LEU A 12 -0.61 3.67 13.91
CA LEU A 12 -0.90 4.28 12.62
C LEU A 12 -2.29 3.93 12.11
N ILE A 13 -2.63 2.65 12.19
CA ILE A 13 -3.95 2.12 11.82
C ILE A 13 -4.58 1.50 13.05
N ARG A 14 -5.86 1.79 13.26
CA ARG A 14 -6.72 1.09 14.18
C ARG A 14 -8.07 0.85 13.52
N MET A 15 -8.47 -0.39 13.47
CA MET A 15 -9.77 -0.83 13.01
C MET A 15 -10.47 -1.60 14.13
N ASP A 16 -11.68 -1.18 14.48
CA ASP A 16 -12.47 -1.81 15.52
C ASP A 16 -13.77 -2.32 14.91
N THR A 17 -13.97 -3.64 14.95
CA THR A 17 -15.21 -4.34 14.54
C THR A 17 -15.65 -3.96 13.11
N ILE A 18 -14.69 -3.90 12.17
CA ILE A 18 -15.00 -3.56 10.79
C ILE A 18 -15.79 -4.68 10.13
N ASN A 19 -16.94 -4.33 9.59
CA ASN A 19 -17.78 -5.17 8.74
C ASN A 19 -17.84 -4.60 7.32
N LYS A 20 -17.87 -5.47 6.32
CA LYS A 20 -18.16 -5.09 4.93
C LYS A 20 -19.14 -6.07 4.31
N VAL A 21 -20.27 -5.53 3.92
CA VAL A 21 -21.36 -6.27 3.25
C VAL A 21 -21.57 -5.67 1.87
N PHE A 22 -21.63 -6.50 0.85
CA PHE A 22 -22.03 -6.14 -0.49
C PHE A 22 -23.46 -6.65 -0.73
N TYR A 23 -24.32 -5.77 -1.21
CA TYR A 23 -25.70 -6.07 -1.55
C TYR A 23 -25.84 -6.13 -3.07
N THR A 24 -26.40 -7.22 -3.57
CA THR A 24 -26.94 -7.34 -4.92
C THR A 24 -28.44 -7.57 -4.81
N ASP A 25 -29.17 -7.48 -5.92
CA ASP A 25 -30.64 -7.62 -5.90
C ASP A 25 -31.16 -8.94 -5.27
N GLU A 26 -30.30 -9.97 -5.22
CA GLU A 26 -30.66 -11.31 -4.76
C GLU A 26 -29.82 -11.86 -3.62
N VAL A 27 -28.62 -11.28 -3.35
CA VAL A 27 -27.64 -11.86 -2.43
C VAL A 27 -26.96 -10.80 -1.57
N GLU A 28 -26.85 -11.10 -0.29
CA GLU A 28 -26.04 -10.39 0.67
C GLU A 28 -24.73 -11.15 0.89
N THR A 29 -23.59 -10.50 0.61
CA THR A 29 -22.28 -11.11 0.76
C THR A 29 -21.49 -10.40 1.86
N HIS A 30 -21.24 -11.09 2.96
CA HIS A 30 -20.38 -10.63 4.05
C HIS A 30 -18.91 -10.85 3.69
N ALA A 31 -18.27 -9.82 3.14
CA ALA A 31 -16.88 -9.90 2.72
C ALA A 31 -15.90 -9.74 3.89
N LEU A 32 -16.28 -8.99 4.92
CA LEU A 32 -15.52 -8.87 6.18
C LEU A 32 -16.50 -8.88 7.36
N SER A 33 -16.10 -9.54 8.45
CA SER A 33 -16.94 -9.71 9.65
C SER A 33 -16.12 -9.51 10.91
N GLY A 34 -16.31 -8.39 11.60
CA GLY A 34 -15.74 -8.10 12.91
C GLY A 34 -14.22 -7.96 12.90
N ILE A 35 -13.62 -7.41 11.84
CA ILE A 35 -12.17 -7.25 11.76
C ILE A 35 -11.70 -6.28 12.84
N GLN A 36 -10.73 -6.75 13.61
CA GLN A 36 -9.91 -5.94 14.51
C GLN A 36 -8.48 -5.95 13.98
N LEU A 37 -7.89 -4.79 13.78
CA LEU A 37 -6.56 -4.66 13.22
C LEU A 37 -5.87 -3.42 13.76
N GLU A 38 -4.64 -3.59 14.22
CA GLU A 38 -3.74 -2.49 14.53
C GLU A 38 -2.47 -2.60 13.70
N VAL A 39 -1.96 -1.45 13.19
CA VAL A 39 -0.64 -1.36 12.57
C VAL A 39 0.09 -0.17 13.17
N ARG A 40 1.34 -0.36 13.53
CA ARG A 40 2.21 0.68 14.10
C ARG A 40 3.08 1.34 13.04
N LYS A 41 3.50 2.57 13.29
CA LYS A 41 4.47 3.25 12.42
C LYS A 41 5.79 2.49 12.39
N GLY A 42 6.32 2.30 11.18
CA GLY A 42 7.54 1.55 10.94
C GLY A 42 7.36 0.04 10.95
N GLU A 43 6.14 -0.49 11.06
CA GLU A 43 5.87 -1.93 11.04
C GLU A 43 5.73 -2.45 9.61
N TYR A 44 6.22 -3.66 9.34
CA TYR A 44 5.95 -4.41 8.12
C TYR A 44 5.00 -5.56 8.42
N VAL A 45 3.76 -5.45 7.93
CA VAL A 45 2.70 -6.44 8.16
C VAL A 45 2.33 -7.12 6.85
N ALA A 46 2.19 -8.44 6.87
CA ALA A 46 1.59 -9.21 5.79
C ALA A 46 0.15 -9.62 6.13
N ILE A 47 -0.74 -9.57 5.13
CA ILE A 47 -2.09 -10.13 5.19
C ILE A 47 -2.10 -11.34 4.26
N ALA A 48 -2.27 -12.53 4.82
CA ALA A 48 -2.26 -13.79 4.12
C ALA A 48 -3.62 -14.51 4.23
N GLY A 49 -3.90 -15.42 3.31
CA GLY A 49 -5.13 -16.22 3.32
C GLY A 49 -5.49 -16.75 1.94
N PRO A 50 -6.42 -17.70 1.85
CA PRO A 50 -6.84 -18.28 0.58
C PRO A 50 -7.52 -17.25 -0.33
N SER A 51 -7.71 -17.60 -1.61
CA SER A 51 -8.51 -16.77 -2.52
C SER A 51 -9.95 -16.62 -1.98
N GLY A 52 -10.51 -15.44 -2.10
CA GLY A 52 -11.86 -15.14 -1.61
C GLY A 52 -11.97 -14.88 -0.10
N SER A 53 -10.88 -14.93 0.68
CA SER A 53 -10.93 -14.71 2.13
C SER A 53 -11.19 -13.26 2.57
N GLY A 54 -11.29 -12.30 1.62
CA GLY A 54 -11.54 -10.89 1.93
C GLY A 54 -10.30 -9.98 1.93
N LYS A 55 -9.10 -10.48 1.57
CA LYS A 55 -7.84 -9.71 1.60
C LYS A 55 -7.89 -8.41 0.79
N SER A 56 -8.32 -8.49 -0.47
CA SER A 56 -8.42 -7.30 -1.33
C SER A 56 -9.49 -6.32 -0.84
N THR A 57 -10.57 -6.82 -0.25
CA THR A 57 -11.61 -5.99 0.39
C THR A 57 -11.03 -5.25 1.60
N LEU A 58 -10.31 -5.97 2.47
CA LEU A 58 -9.64 -5.37 3.61
C LEU A 58 -8.61 -4.33 3.17
N LEU A 59 -7.77 -4.66 2.18
CA LEU A 59 -6.79 -3.71 1.64
C LEU A 59 -7.45 -2.47 1.02
N SER A 60 -8.61 -2.64 0.35
CA SER A 60 -9.37 -1.53 -0.22
C SER A 60 -9.91 -0.59 0.86
N ILE A 61 -10.34 -1.12 2.01
CA ILE A 61 -10.79 -0.31 3.15
C ILE A 61 -9.59 0.37 3.82
N ILE A 62 -8.51 -0.36 4.10
CA ILE A 62 -7.26 0.23 4.62
C ILE A 62 -6.80 1.36 3.70
N GLY A 63 -6.87 1.12 2.40
CA GLY A 63 -6.47 2.06 1.35
C GLY A 63 -7.43 3.21 1.09
N LEU A 64 -8.54 3.31 1.81
CA LEU A 64 -9.56 4.33 1.57
C LEU A 64 -10.09 4.34 0.11
N LEU A 65 -10.03 3.20 -0.57
CA LEU A 65 -10.66 2.99 -1.88
C LEU A 65 -12.16 2.67 -1.70
N ASP A 66 -12.48 1.98 -0.62
CA ASP A 66 -13.85 1.67 -0.22
C ASP A 66 -14.07 2.09 1.25
N SER A 67 -15.31 2.03 1.72
CA SER A 67 -15.71 2.31 3.10
C SER A 67 -16.21 1.03 3.76
N PRO A 68 -16.00 0.84 5.08
CA PRO A 68 -16.68 -0.22 5.80
C PRO A 68 -18.20 0.01 5.79
N SER A 69 -18.97 -1.07 5.94
CA SER A 69 -20.41 -0.98 6.19
C SER A 69 -20.70 -0.59 7.64
N GLU A 70 -19.86 -1.07 8.56
CA GLU A 70 -19.95 -0.80 10.01
C GLU A 70 -18.54 -0.86 10.62
N GLY A 71 -18.42 -0.31 11.84
CA GLY A 71 -17.20 -0.29 12.64
C GLY A 71 -16.46 1.04 12.56
N GLU A 72 -15.34 1.12 13.27
CA GLU A 72 -14.51 2.32 13.35
C GLU A 72 -13.15 2.10 12.70
N TYR A 73 -12.71 3.09 11.93
CA TYR A 73 -11.38 3.08 11.31
C TYR A 73 -10.66 4.40 11.55
N TRP A 74 -9.49 4.32 12.15
CA TRP A 74 -8.60 5.43 12.45
C TRP A 74 -7.28 5.28 11.69
N LEU A 75 -6.91 6.32 10.95
CA LEU A 75 -5.64 6.40 10.23
C LEU A 75 -4.87 7.63 10.71
N ASN A 76 -3.67 7.41 11.26
CA ASN A 76 -2.79 8.47 11.77
C ASN A 76 -3.53 9.45 12.71
N GLY A 77 -4.34 8.90 13.63
CA GLY A 77 -5.14 9.66 14.60
C GLY A 77 -6.41 10.33 14.05
N THR A 78 -6.73 10.16 12.78
CA THR A 78 -7.95 10.69 12.15
C THR A 78 -8.96 9.57 11.93
N GLN A 79 -10.22 9.75 12.39
CA GLN A 79 -11.30 8.83 12.06
C GLN A 79 -11.67 8.96 10.58
N VAL A 80 -11.66 7.85 9.86
CA VAL A 80 -11.81 7.85 8.39
C VAL A 80 -12.94 6.96 7.88
N ALA A 81 -13.65 6.24 8.76
CA ALA A 81 -14.72 5.33 8.37
C ALA A 81 -15.88 6.04 7.64
N ASN A 82 -16.25 7.23 8.09
CA ASN A 82 -17.45 7.96 7.64
C ASN A 82 -17.12 9.21 6.79
N LEU A 83 -15.95 9.28 6.20
CA LEU A 83 -15.55 10.41 5.35
C LEU A 83 -16.32 10.42 4.03
N ASN A 84 -16.66 11.61 3.56
CA ASN A 84 -17.16 11.78 2.19
C ASN A 84 -16.05 11.48 1.16
N ILE A 85 -16.43 11.31 -0.09
CA ILE A 85 -15.53 10.88 -1.17
C ILE A 85 -14.35 11.86 -1.38
N ASN A 86 -14.57 13.15 -1.20
CA ASN A 86 -13.54 14.18 -1.40
C ASN A 86 -12.52 14.17 -0.24
N GLU A 87 -12.99 14.10 0.99
CA GLU A 87 -12.15 14.00 2.18
C GLU A 87 -11.32 12.73 2.15
N ARG A 88 -11.96 11.59 1.83
CA ARG A 88 -11.31 10.30 1.68
C ARG A 88 -10.21 10.32 0.62
N SER A 89 -10.47 10.94 -0.53
CA SER A 89 -9.49 11.08 -1.61
C SER A 89 -8.29 11.94 -1.21
N ARG A 90 -8.50 13.01 -0.44
CA ARG A 90 -7.42 13.88 0.06
C ARG A 90 -6.54 13.15 1.07
N ILE A 91 -7.15 12.45 2.04
CA ILE A 91 -6.41 11.67 3.05
C ILE A 91 -5.66 10.53 2.36
N ARG A 92 -6.31 9.77 1.49
CA ARG A 92 -5.68 8.69 0.72
C ARG A 92 -4.44 9.19 -0.02
N ASN A 93 -4.56 10.26 -0.78
CA ASN A 93 -3.43 10.80 -1.52
C ASN A 93 -2.27 11.21 -0.59
N ARG A 94 -2.55 11.73 0.61
CA ARG A 94 -1.55 12.20 1.56
C ARG A 94 -0.89 11.06 2.34
N GLU A 95 -1.68 10.12 2.84
CA GLU A 95 -1.23 9.13 3.83
C GLU A 95 -0.83 7.79 3.20
N ILE A 96 -1.30 7.48 1.98
CA ILE A 96 -1.23 6.13 1.43
C ILE A 96 -0.48 6.13 0.09
N GLY A 97 0.48 5.22 -0.04
CA GLY A 97 1.14 4.88 -1.30
C GLY A 97 0.74 3.47 -1.74
N PHE A 98 0.22 3.32 -2.96
CA PHE A 98 -0.20 2.02 -3.48
C PHE A 98 0.81 1.40 -4.42
N ILE A 99 1.02 0.09 -4.25
CA ILE A 99 1.81 -0.79 -5.12
C ILE A 99 0.89 -1.95 -5.53
N PHE A 100 0.52 -2.02 -6.80
CA PHE A 100 -0.42 -3.02 -7.33
C PHE A 100 0.31 -4.13 -8.08
N GLN A 101 -0.31 -5.30 -8.16
CA GLN A 101 0.14 -6.44 -8.94
C GLN A 101 0.33 -6.10 -10.43
N ASN A 102 -0.58 -5.35 -11.02
CA ASN A 102 -0.57 -4.94 -12.43
C ASN A 102 0.17 -3.61 -12.66
N PHE A 103 1.04 -3.17 -11.72
CA PHE A 103 1.79 -1.92 -11.75
C PHE A 103 0.90 -0.68 -11.81
N ASN A 104 -0.19 -0.69 -12.57
CA ASN A 104 -1.15 0.40 -12.79
C ASN A 104 -0.44 1.72 -13.17
N LEU A 105 0.56 1.62 -14.06
CA LEU A 105 1.18 2.78 -14.67
C LEU A 105 0.32 3.26 -15.84
N ILE A 106 0.27 4.58 -16.01
CA ILE A 106 -0.42 5.19 -17.14
C ILE A 106 0.50 5.11 -18.36
N GLY A 107 0.07 4.37 -19.38
CA GLY A 107 0.90 4.04 -20.55
C GLY A 107 1.36 5.25 -21.36
N ASP A 108 0.54 6.30 -21.41
CA ASP A 108 0.81 7.55 -22.14
C ASP A 108 1.66 8.56 -21.36
N LEU A 109 2.02 8.25 -20.12
CA LEU A 109 2.90 9.04 -19.29
C LEU A 109 4.29 8.39 -19.18
N THR A 110 5.31 9.23 -19.18
CA THR A 110 6.68 8.81 -18.90
C THR A 110 6.83 8.28 -17.48
N VAL A 111 7.95 7.64 -17.18
CA VAL A 111 8.36 7.24 -15.82
C VAL A 111 8.29 8.42 -14.86
N TYR A 112 8.87 9.57 -15.25
CA TYR A 112 8.83 10.78 -14.43
C TYR A 112 7.40 11.23 -14.14
N GLU A 113 6.56 11.33 -15.15
CA GLU A 113 5.17 11.81 -15.04
C GLU A 113 4.29 10.86 -14.23
N ASN A 114 4.50 9.54 -14.35
CA ASN A 114 3.79 8.56 -13.51
C ASN A 114 4.08 8.76 -12.02
N VAL A 115 5.33 9.07 -11.65
CA VAL A 115 5.72 9.33 -10.25
C VAL A 115 5.28 10.72 -9.80
N GLU A 116 5.27 11.72 -10.70
CA GLU A 116 4.86 13.09 -10.40
C GLU A 116 3.35 13.22 -10.17
N LEU A 117 2.53 12.41 -10.83
CA LEU A 117 1.08 12.57 -10.87
C LEU A 117 0.41 12.71 -9.50
N PRO A 118 0.67 11.83 -8.50
CA PRO A 118 0.08 12.00 -7.17
C PRO A 118 0.48 13.31 -6.48
N LEU A 119 1.67 13.81 -6.74
CA LEU A 119 2.20 15.05 -6.16
C LEU A 119 1.53 16.28 -6.77
N THR A 120 1.15 16.19 -8.05
CA THR A 120 0.39 17.23 -8.74
C THR A 120 -0.97 17.45 -8.08
N TYR A 121 -1.67 16.36 -7.74
CA TYR A 121 -2.95 16.43 -7.05
C TYR A 121 -2.85 16.97 -5.60
N ARG A 122 -1.65 16.95 -5.00
CA ARG A 122 -1.40 17.57 -3.69
C ARG A 122 -1.21 19.10 -3.76
N GLY A 123 -1.12 19.66 -4.95
CA GLY A 123 -0.86 21.11 -5.14
C GLY A 123 0.57 21.52 -4.79
N MET A 124 1.53 20.59 -4.81
CA MET A 124 2.95 20.89 -4.56
C MET A 124 3.53 21.77 -5.67
N SER A 125 4.49 22.63 -5.31
CA SER A 125 5.22 23.43 -6.29
C SER A 125 6.00 22.56 -7.28
N GLY A 126 6.22 23.04 -8.51
CA GLY A 126 6.98 22.29 -9.53
C GLY A 126 8.39 21.92 -9.06
N ALA A 127 9.06 22.81 -8.32
CA ALA A 127 10.40 22.58 -7.78
C ALA A 127 10.39 21.45 -6.74
N GLU A 128 9.42 21.43 -5.84
CA GLU A 128 9.26 20.38 -4.84
C GLU A 128 8.91 19.04 -5.48
N ARG A 129 7.95 19.02 -6.43
CA ARG A 129 7.60 17.81 -7.18
C ARG A 129 8.81 17.21 -7.85
N LYS A 130 9.57 18.03 -8.60
CA LYS A 130 10.79 17.58 -9.29
C LYS A 130 11.79 16.94 -8.34
N LYS A 131 12.06 17.56 -7.20
CA LYS A 131 12.95 17.01 -6.19
C LYS A 131 12.46 15.65 -5.72
N ARG A 132 11.21 15.53 -5.28
CA ARG A 132 10.64 14.29 -4.75
C ARG A 132 10.60 13.16 -5.78
N VAL A 133 10.29 13.47 -7.05
CA VAL A 133 10.29 12.49 -8.13
C VAL A 133 11.70 11.93 -8.36
N LEU A 134 12.71 12.82 -8.44
CA LEU A 134 14.09 12.39 -8.65
C LEU A 134 14.60 11.55 -7.48
N ASP A 135 14.36 11.99 -6.24
CA ASP A 135 14.74 11.26 -5.02
C ASP A 135 14.06 9.86 -4.98
N ALA A 136 12.77 9.77 -5.31
CA ALA A 136 12.05 8.50 -5.34
C ALA A 136 12.58 7.54 -6.43
N LEU A 137 12.85 8.05 -7.62
CA LEU A 137 13.38 7.23 -8.73
C LEU A 137 14.84 6.80 -8.47
N GLU A 138 15.63 7.59 -7.77
CA GLU A 138 16.97 7.22 -7.34
C GLU A 138 16.93 6.04 -6.36
N ARG A 139 16.06 6.11 -5.35
CA ARG A 139 15.88 5.04 -4.33
C ARG A 139 15.51 3.69 -4.94
N VAL A 140 14.78 3.68 -6.04
CA VAL A 140 14.41 2.43 -6.73
C VAL A 140 15.35 2.07 -7.90
N GLY A 141 16.42 2.84 -8.12
CA GLY A 141 17.42 2.61 -9.19
C GLY A 141 16.90 2.90 -10.61
N MET A 142 15.92 3.81 -10.76
CA MET A 142 15.29 4.12 -12.06
C MET A 142 15.62 5.52 -12.61
N SER A 143 16.59 6.24 -12.04
CA SER A 143 16.98 7.60 -12.47
C SER A 143 17.41 7.67 -13.93
N HIS A 144 17.92 6.58 -14.50
CA HIS A 144 18.37 6.52 -15.89
C HIS A 144 17.21 6.34 -16.89
N ARG A 145 15.96 6.19 -16.43
CA ARG A 145 14.77 5.88 -17.23
C ARG A 145 13.68 6.96 -17.22
N LEU A 146 13.96 8.16 -16.73
CA LEU A 146 12.99 9.25 -16.52
C LEU A 146 12.06 9.51 -17.70
N LYS A 147 12.61 9.47 -18.92
CA LYS A 147 11.88 9.80 -20.16
C LYS A 147 11.28 8.58 -20.88
N HIS A 148 11.46 7.38 -20.33
CA HIS A 148 10.89 6.18 -20.92
C HIS A 148 9.40 6.06 -20.58
N TYR A 149 8.67 5.37 -21.46
CA TYR A 149 7.27 5.00 -21.25
C TYR A 149 7.18 3.59 -20.66
N PRO A 150 6.09 3.24 -19.96
CA PRO A 150 5.90 1.90 -19.40
C PRO A 150 6.12 0.76 -20.40
N SER A 151 5.68 0.92 -21.65
CA SER A 151 5.87 -0.07 -22.74
C SER A 151 7.33 -0.36 -23.09
N GLN A 152 8.25 0.48 -22.67
CA GLN A 152 9.70 0.35 -22.91
C GLN A 152 10.45 -0.29 -21.73
N LEU A 153 9.71 -0.72 -20.70
CA LEU A 153 10.26 -1.25 -19.45
C LEU A 153 9.91 -2.73 -19.28
N SER A 154 10.82 -3.49 -18.68
CA SER A 154 10.50 -4.83 -18.19
C SER A 154 9.50 -4.78 -17.03
N GLY A 155 8.81 -5.88 -16.73
CA GLY A 155 7.86 -5.95 -15.60
C GLY A 155 8.50 -5.55 -14.28
N GLY A 156 9.71 -6.01 -13.97
CA GLY A 156 10.44 -5.62 -12.77
C GLY A 156 10.79 -4.12 -12.73
N GLN A 157 11.10 -3.51 -13.89
CA GLN A 157 11.32 -2.07 -13.98
C GLN A 157 10.00 -1.29 -13.78
N GLN A 158 8.91 -1.75 -14.37
CA GLN A 158 7.59 -1.15 -14.17
C GLN A 158 7.18 -1.20 -12.69
N GLN A 159 7.42 -2.32 -12.01
CA GLN A 159 7.13 -2.43 -10.58
C GLN A 159 8.00 -1.49 -9.74
N ARG A 160 9.28 -1.32 -10.05
CA ARG A 160 10.14 -0.31 -9.40
C ARG A 160 9.58 1.11 -9.58
N VAL A 161 9.07 1.45 -10.76
CA VAL A 161 8.40 2.75 -11.00
C VAL A 161 7.12 2.88 -10.17
N ALA A 162 6.32 1.81 -10.05
CA ALA A 162 5.14 1.80 -9.19
C ALA A 162 5.50 2.01 -7.70
N VAL A 163 6.60 1.40 -7.23
CA VAL A 163 7.14 1.65 -5.89
C VAL A 163 7.60 3.11 -5.74
N ALA A 164 8.31 3.69 -6.72
CA ALA A 164 8.71 5.09 -6.69
C ALA A 164 7.50 6.04 -6.65
N ARG A 165 6.45 5.74 -7.40
CA ARG A 165 5.19 6.50 -7.38
C ARG A 165 4.55 6.48 -5.99
N ALA A 166 4.56 5.33 -5.32
CA ALA A 166 4.07 5.20 -3.94
C ALA A 166 4.91 6.03 -2.96
N LEU A 167 6.24 6.00 -3.09
CA LEU A 167 7.19 6.70 -2.22
C LEU A 167 7.19 8.21 -2.39
N GLY A 168 7.02 8.72 -3.61
CA GLY A 168 7.22 10.13 -3.96
C GLY A 168 6.43 11.10 -3.08
N GLY A 169 5.29 10.65 -2.60
CA GLY A 169 4.45 11.39 -1.66
C GLY A 169 4.92 11.36 -0.20
N SER A 170 5.91 10.57 0.17
CA SER A 170 6.26 10.28 1.57
C SER A 170 5.02 9.87 2.37
N PRO A 171 4.35 8.78 1.99
CA PRO A 171 3.12 8.33 2.64
C PRO A 171 3.41 7.83 4.06
N SER A 172 2.39 7.83 4.91
CA SER A 172 2.47 7.22 6.25
C SER A 172 2.52 5.70 6.18
N ILE A 173 1.94 5.11 5.12
CA ILE A 173 1.94 3.67 4.86
C ILE A 173 1.98 3.37 3.36
N MET A 174 2.71 2.32 2.99
CA MET A 174 2.64 1.71 1.66
C MET A 174 1.78 0.46 1.72
N LEU A 175 0.80 0.37 0.82
CA LEU A 175 -0.08 -0.78 0.65
C LEU A 175 0.32 -1.53 -0.62
N ALA A 176 0.77 -2.76 -0.47
CA ALA A 176 1.21 -3.61 -1.57
C ALA A 176 0.21 -4.76 -1.80
N ASP A 177 -0.49 -4.75 -2.92
CA ASP A 177 -1.42 -5.81 -3.33
C ASP A 177 -0.72 -6.77 -4.27
N GLU A 178 -0.31 -7.91 -3.77
CA GLU A 178 0.43 -8.95 -4.50
C GLU A 178 1.57 -8.39 -5.37
N PRO A 179 2.53 -7.64 -4.80
CA PRO A 179 3.47 -6.81 -5.57
C PRO A 179 4.42 -7.60 -6.49
N THR A 180 4.43 -8.92 -6.38
CA THR A 180 5.28 -9.82 -7.14
C THR A 180 4.52 -10.74 -8.09
N GLY A 181 3.18 -10.70 -8.08
CA GLY A 181 2.34 -11.68 -8.78
C GLY A 181 2.52 -11.75 -10.30
N ASN A 182 2.98 -10.68 -10.94
CA ASN A 182 3.21 -10.61 -12.39
C ASN A 182 4.71 -10.60 -12.76
N LEU A 183 5.58 -11.03 -11.84
CA LEU A 183 7.02 -11.02 -12.03
C LEU A 183 7.59 -12.44 -12.07
N ASP A 184 8.67 -12.62 -12.83
CA ASP A 184 9.50 -13.82 -12.68
C ASP A 184 10.18 -13.85 -11.30
N SER A 185 10.65 -15.02 -10.89
CA SER A 185 11.19 -15.25 -9.55
C SER A 185 12.33 -14.30 -9.19
N ARG A 186 13.22 -13.98 -10.14
CA ARG A 186 14.36 -13.08 -9.89
C ARG A 186 13.90 -11.64 -9.67
N ASN A 187 12.97 -11.16 -10.49
CA ASN A 187 12.41 -9.82 -10.33
C ASN A 187 11.55 -9.73 -9.07
N ALA A 188 10.81 -10.79 -8.73
CA ALA A 188 10.05 -10.88 -7.49
C ALA A 188 10.95 -10.71 -6.25
N GLU A 189 12.04 -11.47 -6.16
CA GLU A 189 13.00 -11.33 -5.06
C GLU A 189 13.60 -9.92 -4.98
N ASN A 190 13.95 -9.32 -6.13
CA ASN A 190 14.47 -7.95 -6.17
C ASN A 190 13.47 -6.91 -5.66
N ILE A 191 12.17 -7.08 -5.91
CA ILE A 191 11.14 -6.18 -5.39
C ILE A 191 10.94 -6.39 -3.89
N MET A 192 10.96 -7.65 -3.42
CA MET A 192 10.85 -7.94 -2.00
C MET A 192 12.03 -7.36 -1.20
N GLU A 193 13.27 -7.49 -1.72
CA GLU A 193 14.43 -6.88 -1.06
C GLU A 193 14.33 -5.34 -1.05
N LEU A 194 13.87 -4.73 -2.15
CA LEU A 194 13.61 -3.29 -2.18
C LEU A 194 12.61 -2.88 -1.09
N LEU A 195 11.51 -3.61 -0.91
CA LEU A 195 10.52 -3.31 0.14
C LEU A 195 11.13 -3.48 1.55
N ARG A 196 11.99 -4.49 1.76
CA ARG A 196 12.73 -4.66 3.02
C ARG A 196 13.69 -3.49 3.30
N GLU A 197 14.42 -3.02 2.29
CA GLU A 197 15.30 -1.86 2.42
C GLU A 197 14.49 -0.62 2.82
N LEU A 198 13.36 -0.37 2.16
CA LEU A 198 12.47 0.74 2.49
C LEU A 198 11.90 0.62 3.91
N HIS A 199 11.57 -0.58 4.35
CA HIS A 199 11.14 -0.83 5.73
C HIS A 199 12.26 -0.53 6.73
N ARG A 200 13.49 -1.01 6.50
CA ARG A 200 14.66 -0.70 7.35
C ARG A 200 14.95 0.81 7.45
N GLU A 201 14.58 1.57 6.42
CA GLU A 201 14.64 3.04 6.42
C GLU A 201 13.47 3.71 7.16
N GLY A 202 12.57 2.92 7.75
CA GLY A 202 11.45 3.38 8.58
C GLY A 202 10.10 3.50 7.87
N SER A 203 9.97 2.98 6.65
CA SER A 203 8.66 2.94 5.98
C SER A 203 7.74 1.91 6.64
N THR A 204 6.47 2.26 6.82
CA THR A 204 5.42 1.31 7.22
C THR A 204 4.87 0.62 5.98
N ILE A 205 4.77 -0.70 5.99
CA ILE A 205 4.31 -1.50 4.85
C ILE A 205 3.21 -2.47 5.30
N CYS A 206 2.11 -2.51 4.55
CA CYS A 206 1.10 -3.55 4.66
C CYS A 206 1.00 -4.25 3.30
N MET A 207 1.33 -5.53 3.26
CA MET A 207 1.38 -6.32 2.03
C MET A 207 0.33 -7.42 2.05
N VAL A 208 -0.48 -7.51 1.01
CA VAL A 208 -1.30 -8.70 0.73
C VAL A 208 -0.50 -9.66 -0.14
N THR A 209 -0.42 -10.91 0.27
CA THR A 209 0.20 -11.96 -0.52
C THR A 209 -0.45 -13.33 -0.23
N HIS A 210 -0.48 -14.19 -1.24
CA HIS A 210 -0.82 -15.60 -1.07
C HIS A 210 0.43 -16.50 -1.07
N ASP A 211 1.62 -15.94 -1.29
CA ASP A 211 2.89 -16.67 -1.26
C ASP A 211 3.52 -16.63 0.14
N PRO A 212 3.59 -17.79 0.86
CA PRO A 212 4.16 -17.83 2.21
C PRO A 212 5.64 -17.43 2.25
N ARG A 213 6.37 -17.57 1.13
CA ARG A 213 7.79 -17.17 1.07
C ARG A 213 7.93 -15.67 1.24
N PHE A 214 7.01 -14.91 0.63
CA PHE A 214 7.03 -13.46 0.70
C PHE A 214 6.39 -12.92 1.98
N ALA A 215 5.41 -13.62 2.55
CA ALA A 215 4.84 -13.25 3.85
C ALA A 215 5.92 -13.19 4.96
N ARG A 216 6.92 -14.09 4.92
CA ARG A 216 8.04 -14.14 5.89
C ARG A 216 8.96 -12.91 5.87
N HIS A 217 8.84 -12.03 4.88
CA HIS A 217 9.57 -10.76 4.88
C HIS A 217 8.96 -9.72 5.83
N ALA A 218 7.72 -9.92 6.25
CA ALA A 218 7.04 -9.08 7.23
C ALA A 218 7.44 -9.47 8.67
N GLU A 219 7.30 -8.53 9.59
CA GLU A 219 7.51 -8.79 11.03
C GLU A 219 6.35 -9.58 11.64
N ARG A 220 5.16 -9.43 11.04
CA ARG A 220 3.93 -10.07 11.48
C ARG A 220 3.05 -10.44 10.29
N THR A 221 2.45 -11.62 10.35
CA THR A 221 1.47 -12.06 9.36
C THR A 221 0.10 -12.21 10.00
N ILE A 222 -0.90 -11.57 9.41
CA ILE A 222 -2.31 -11.66 9.77
C ILE A 222 -2.98 -12.62 8.81
N HIS A 223 -3.53 -13.70 9.34
CA HIS A 223 -4.21 -14.72 8.55
C HIS A 223 -5.70 -14.43 8.47
N LEU A 224 -6.19 -14.22 7.25
CA LEU A 224 -7.59 -13.96 6.95
C LEU A 224 -8.27 -15.21 6.38
N PHE A 225 -9.41 -15.59 6.94
CA PHE A 225 -10.24 -16.69 6.46
C PHE A 225 -11.73 -16.31 6.57
N ASP A 226 -12.49 -16.47 5.49
CA ASP A 226 -13.92 -16.15 5.41
C ASP A 226 -14.27 -14.77 6.03
N GLY A 227 -13.50 -13.75 5.65
CA GLY A 227 -13.72 -12.38 6.10
C GLY A 227 -13.37 -12.10 7.56
N ARG A 228 -12.65 -13.00 8.24
CA ARG A 228 -12.24 -12.86 9.66
C ARG A 228 -10.75 -13.04 9.84
N VAL A 229 -10.18 -12.35 10.80
CA VAL A 229 -8.83 -12.62 11.28
C VAL A 229 -8.91 -13.88 12.16
N VAL A 230 -8.19 -14.93 11.76
CA VAL A 230 -8.20 -16.22 12.48
C VAL A 230 -6.92 -16.45 13.27
N GLU A 231 -5.81 -15.86 12.86
CA GLU A 231 -4.51 -16.02 13.49
C GLU A 231 -3.61 -14.83 13.19
N GLU A 232 -2.74 -14.49 14.13
CA GLU A 232 -1.61 -13.57 13.91
C GLU A 232 -0.32 -14.29 14.31
N THR A 233 0.65 -14.34 13.38
CA THR A 233 1.97 -14.93 13.64
C THR A 233 3.02 -13.84 13.61
N VAL A 234 3.90 -13.81 14.62
CA VAL A 234 5.05 -12.90 14.69
C VAL A 234 6.28 -13.67 14.21
N GLU A 235 6.94 -13.17 13.18
CA GLU A 235 8.20 -13.74 12.71
C GLU A 235 9.32 -13.31 13.68
N VAL A 236 9.95 -14.29 14.31
CA VAL A 236 11.13 -14.04 15.15
C VAL A 236 12.34 -14.03 14.22
N ASN A 237 12.84 -12.84 13.88
CA ASN A 237 14.07 -12.64 13.13
C ASN A 237 15.31 -12.66 14.04
#